data_890bfe063f90a16ff0c41add91fc1462
#
_entry.id   890bfe063f90a16ff0c41add91fc1462
#
_cell.length_a   1.000
_cell.length_b   1.000
_cell.length_c   1.000
_cell.angle_alpha   90.00
_cell.angle_beta   90.00
_cell.angle_gamma   90.00
#
_symmetry.space_group_name_H-M   'P 1'
#
loop_
_entity.id
_entity.type
_entity.pdbx_description
1 polymer ?
#
loop_
_entity_poly.entity_id
_entity_poly.type
_entity_poly.pdbx_seq_one_letter_code
_entity_poly.pdbx_strand_id
1 'polypeptide(L)'
;MKTLLYVLTISGLTVGTKLIEIAYNLGLRFFIRRTNFYKISKANITTVFANKSKNEIDNLVNESCKETLTSFFESLYSWSRGPQKTSFHVNKVVDRYLYTQETVNNPKLCFSFHNRSIDFLLSWLIVQSQSTVMYKPFKLKPFDEFVKKHRSYNNSLPVEASISGVRQMLIDIKSNKTIALASDQVPQRKLGIESYFFGKKCYSTTIVSSLAKKMNNLPIMVYVTKPNKSIYSIVFAQSSPQIKLDDGHIYMNKLFEAEISKNPKEYSWEYKKFRRIEENKDLYNF
;
A
#
# COMPACT_ATOMS: atom_id res chain seq x y z
N MET A 1 11.95 -19.52 10.25
CA MET A 1 11.56 -18.22 9.68
C MET A 1 11.13 -17.23 10.76
N LYS A 2 10.12 -17.53 11.58
CA LYS A 2 9.66 -16.63 12.67
C LYS A 2 10.80 -16.20 13.62
N THR A 3 11.65 -17.13 14.05
CA THR A 3 12.82 -16.84 14.90
C THR A 3 13.80 -15.89 14.25
N LEU A 4 14.12 -16.10 12.95
CA LEU A 4 15.00 -15.21 12.21
C LEU A 4 14.43 -13.78 12.12
N LEU A 5 13.17 -13.64 11.77
CA LEU A 5 12.49 -12.33 11.74
C LEU A 5 12.45 -11.68 13.11
N TYR A 6 12.25 -12.49 14.17
CA TYR A 6 12.26 -11.99 15.55
C TYR A 6 13.62 -11.42 15.92
N VAL A 7 14.72 -12.11 15.56
CA VAL A 7 16.09 -11.62 15.79
C VAL A 7 16.36 -10.35 15.00
N LEU A 8 15.99 -10.31 13.71
CA LEU A 8 16.17 -9.12 12.87
C LEU A 8 15.39 -7.89 13.38
N THR A 9 14.31 -8.10 14.11
CA THR A 9 13.48 -7.02 14.67
C THR A 9 13.61 -6.86 16.18
N ILE A 10 14.68 -7.43 16.78
CA ILE A 10 14.88 -7.44 18.24
C ILE A 10 14.99 -6.03 18.85
N SER A 11 15.57 -5.12 18.08
CA SER A 11 15.70 -3.70 18.44
C SER A 11 14.37 -2.96 18.62
N GLY A 12 13.24 -3.61 18.26
CA GLY A 12 11.93 -2.96 18.22
C GLY A 12 11.75 -2.04 17.02
N LEU A 13 10.52 -1.57 16.84
CA LEU A 13 10.15 -0.81 15.62
C LEU A 13 10.87 0.54 15.53
N THR A 14 10.81 1.33 16.59
CA THR A 14 11.39 2.70 16.60
C THR A 14 12.91 2.69 16.45
N VAL A 15 13.59 1.84 17.21
CA VAL A 15 15.05 1.75 17.15
C VAL A 15 15.50 1.17 15.82
N GLY A 16 14.83 0.12 15.34
CA GLY A 16 15.17 -0.53 14.07
C GLY A 16 15.02 0.41 12.86
N THR A 17 13.92 1.16 12.77
CA THR A 17 13.76 2.16 11.70
C THR A 17 14.82 3.26 11.78
N LYS A 18 15.17 3.72 12.99
CA LYS A 18 16.22 4.72 13.19
C LYS A 18 17.62 4.18 12.81
N LEU A 19 17.92 2.93 13.11
CA LEU A 19 19.17 2.29 12.69
C LEU A 19 19.30 2.22 11.17
N ILE A 20 18.20 1.94 10.45
CA ILE A 20 18.17 1.94 8.98
C ILE A 20 18.42 3.36 8.45
N GLU A 21 17.79 4.38 9.01
CA GLU A 21 18.03 5.79 8.64
C GLU A 21 19.51 6.18 8.83
N ILE A 22 20.11 5.79 9.94
CA ILE A 22 21.52 6.04 10.23
C ILE A 22 22.42 5.31 9.22
N ALA A 23 22.20 4.01 8.99
CA ALA A 23 22.97 3.22 8.03
C ALA A 23 22.87 3.80 6.61
N TYR A 24 21.66 4.24 6.21
CA TYR A 24 21.43 4.88 4.91
C TYR A 24 22.29 6.14 4.76
N ASN A 25 22.31 6.98 5.77
CA ASN A 25 23.07 8.25 5.77
C ASN A 25 24.59 8.01 5.86
N LEU A 26 25.05 6.97 6.57
CA LEU A 26 26.46 6.62 6.72
C LEU A 26 27.09 5.94 5.50
N GLY A 27 26.30 5.49 4.51
CA GLY A 27 26.90 4.95 3.29
C GLY A 27 26.06 3.93 2.54
N LEU A 28 25.02 3.32 3.15
CA LEU A 28 24.16 2.36 2.47
C LEU A 28 23.55 2.94 1.17
N ARG A 29 23.29 4.25 1.13
CA ARG A 29 22.79 4.97 -0.07
C ARG A 29 23.67 4.77 -1.30
N PHE A 30 24.98 4.62 -1.18
CA PHE A 30 25.88 4.43 -2.33
C PHE A 30 25.69 3.05 -2.98
N PHE A 31 25.38 2.03 -2.17
CA PHE A 31 25.07 0.69 -2.68
C PHE A 31 23.67 0.67 -3.29
N ILE A 32 22.68 1.29 -2.62
CA ILE A 32 21.28 1.36 -3.09
C ILE A 32 21.21 2.04 -4.47
N ARG A 33 21.97 3.11 -4.72
CA ARG A 33 22.00 3.81 -6.02
C ARG A 33 22.37 2.93 -7.21
N ARG A 34 23.05 1.79 -6.99
CA ARG A 34 23.43 0.84 -8.04
C ARG A 34 22.35 -0.20 -8.32
N THR A 35 21.32 -0.28 -7.50
CA THR A 35 20.25 -1.29 -7.61
C THR A 35 19.15 -0.87 -8.56
N ASN A 36 18.42 -1.86 -9.12
CA ASN A 36 17.19 -1.60 -9.88
C ASN A 36 16.11 -0.92 -9.06
N PHE A 37 16.08 -1.16 -7.76
CA PHE A 37 15.22 -0.47 -6.81
C PHE A 37 15.35 1.06 -6.92
N TYR A 38 16.56 1.60 -6.86
CA TYR A 38 16.81 3.03 -7.02
C TYR A 38 16.48 3.52 -8.43
N LYS A 39 16.89 2.78 -9.46
CA LYS A 39 16.69 3.16 -10.86
C LYS A 39 15.20 3.27 -11.20
N ILE A 40 14.37 2.31 -10.74
CA ILE A 40 12.91 2.34 -10.92
C ILE A 40 12.30 3.52 -10.19
N SER A 41 12.68 3.74 -8.92
CA SER A 41 12.20 4.91 -8.15
C SER A 41 12.53 6.22 -8.85
N LYS A 42 13.76 6.35 -9.35
CA LYS A 42 14.19 7.54 -10.10
C LYS A 42 13.39 7.74 -11.38
N ALA A 43 13.19 6.68 -12.17
CA ALA A 43 12.40 6.74 -13.40
C ALA A 43 10.96 7.21 -13.12
N ASN A 44 10.29 6.61 -12.12
CA ASN A 44 8.94 7.00 -11.74
C ASN A 44 8.84 8.44 -11.24
N ILE A 45 9.71 8.84 -10.31
CA ILE A 45 9.70 10.18 -9.72
C ILE A 45 10.00 11.23 -10.80
N THR A 46 10.98 11.00 -11.69
CA THR A 46 11.27 11.91 -12.81
C THR A 46 10.08 12.02 -13.76
N THR A 47 9.39 10.93 -14.06
CA THR A 47 8.21 10.91 -14.92
C THR A 47 7.06 11.72 -14.34
N VAL A 48 6.82 11.56 -13.02
CA VAL A 48 5.70 12.19 -12.31
C VAL A 48 5.97 13.67 -12.01
N PHE A 49 7.17 13.99 -11.57
CA PHE A 49 7.54 15.35 -11.13
C PHE A 49 8.50 16.02 -12.14
N ALA A 50 8.18 15.91 -13.43
CA ALA A 50 9.02 16.43 -14.52
C ALA A 50 9.30 17.95 -14.47
N ASN A 51 8.50 18.70 -13.72
CA ASN A 51 8.66 20.14 -13.49
C ASN A 51 9.69 20.47 -12.37
N LYS A 52 10.19 19.48 -11.64
CA LYS A 52 11.19 19.67 -10.59
C LYS A 52 12.60 19.69 -11.17
N SER A 53 13.47 20.46 -10.54
CA SER A 53 14.90 20.46 -10.87
C SER A 53 15.55 19.10 -10.62
N LYS A 54 16.68 18.85 -11.26
CA LYS A 54 17.46 17.61 -11.09
C LYS A 54 17.81 17.37 -9.61
N ASN A 55 18.18 18.42 -8.88
CA ASN A 55 18.54 18.33 -7.46
C ASN A 55 17.33 17.94 -6.59
N GLU A 56 16.15 18.51 -6.84
CA GLU A 56 14.92 18.13 -6.15
C GLU A 56 14.52 16.69 -6.41
N ILE A 57 14.64 16.24 -7.68
CA ILE A 57 14.40 14.84 -8.07
C ILE A 57 15.35 13.90 -7.32
N ASP A 58 16.67 14.17 -7.38
CA ASP A 58 17.68 13.32 -6.75
C ASP A 58 17.49 13.27 -5.21
N ASN A 59 17.12 14.38 -4.59
CA ASN A 59 16.79 14.43 -3.16
C ASN A 59 15.52 13.62 -2.85
N LEU A 60 14.45 13.78 -3.62
CA LEU A 60 13.22 13.03 -3.42
C LEU A 60 13.43 11.52 -3.60
N VAL A 61 14.21 11.10 -4.61
CA VAL A 61 14.57 9.70 -4.83
C VAL A 61 15.35 9.13 -3.63
N ASN A 62 16.32 9.85 -3.10
CA ASN A 62 17.08 9.41 -1.94
C ASN A 62 16.20 9.28 -0.69
N GLU A 63 15.36 10.28 -0.41
CA GLU A 63 14.41 10.22 0.71
C GLU A 63 13.39 9.08 0.53
N SER A 64 12.85 8.88 -0.67
CA SER A 64 11.93 7.78 -0.97
C SER A 64 12.59 6.43 -0.76
N CYS A 65 13.81 6.22 -1.27
CA CYS A 65 14.52 4.96 -1.07
C CYS A 65 14.78 4.66 0.43
N LYS A 66 15.09 5.69 1.22
CA LYS A 66 15.23 5.56 2.68
C LYS A 66 13.91 5.16 3.34
N GLU A 67 12.80 5.84 2.97
CA GLU A 67 11.47 5.52 3.51
C GLU A 67 11.01 4.12 3.11
N THR A 68 11.30 3.64 1.89
CA THR A 68 10.97 2.26 1.48
C THR A 68 11.74 1.23 2.29
N LEU A 69 13.03 1.46 2.59
CA LEU A 69 13.78 0.57 3.46
C LEU A 69 13.20 0.50 4.88
N THR A 70 12.79 1.66 5.43
CA THR A 70 12.11 1.69 6.73
C THR A 70 10.75 0.99 6.67
N SER A 71 9.98 1.17 5.61
CA SER A 71 8.70 0.49 5.38
C SER A 71 8.85 -1.03 5.26
N PHE A 72 9.93 -1.47 4.62
CA PHE A 72 10.25 -2.90 4.58
C PHE A 72 10.52 -3.46 5.99
N PHE A 73 11.28 -2.74 6.81
CA PHE A 73 11.48 -3.13 8.22
C PHE A 73 10.17 -3.13 9.02
N GLU A 74 9.28 -2.17 8.78
CA GLU A 74 7.93 -2.14 9.38
C GLU A 74 7.14 -3.41 9.03
N SER A 75 7.25 -3.90 7.78
CA SER A 75 6.64 -5.16 7.35
C SER A 75 7.27 -6.36 8.08
N LEU A 76 8.60 -6.43 8.16
CA LEU A 76 9.30 -7.48 8.91
C LEU A 76 8.90 -7.48 10.38
N TYR A 77 8.80 -6.30 11.00
CA TYR A 77 8.34 -6.15 12.37
C TYR A 77 6.91 -6.66 12.53
N SER A 78 6.01 -6.23 11.65
CA SER A 78 4.59 -6.66 11.68
C SER A 78 4.47 -8.18 11.60
N TRP A 79 5.17 -8.82 10.67
CA TRP A 79 5.14 -10.27 10.50
C TRP A 79 5.78 -11.04 11.67
N SER A 80 6.79 -10.46 12.32
CA SER A 80 7.47 -11.12 13.46
C SER A 80 6.69 -10.99 14.77
N ARG A 81 6.11 -9.81 15.02
CA ARG A 81 5.46 -9.48 16.31
C ARG A 81 3.96 -9.72 16.33
N GLY A 82 3.36 -9.79 15.16
CA GLY A 82 1.93 -10.03 14.96
C GLY A 82 1.09 -8.75 14.97
N PRO A 83 -0.17 -8.86 14.48
CA PRO A 83 -1.03 -7.70 14.25
C PRO A 83 -1.31 -6.89 15.49
N GLN A 84 -1.60 -7.54 16.61
CA GLN A 84 -1.94 -6.86 17.86
C GLN A 84 -0.78 -5.98 18.36
N LYS A 85 0.46 -6.52 18.40
CA LYS A 85 1.62 -5.73 18.83
C LYS A 85 1.96 -4.61 17.86
N THR A 86 1.76 -4.85 16.56
CA THR A 86 1.95 -3.83 15.53
C THR A 86 0.95 -2.69 15.68
N SER A 87 -0.31 -2.99 15.94
CA SER A 87 -1.37 -1.99 16.07
C SER A 87 -1.16 -1.03 17.25
N PHE A 88 -0.45 -1.44 18.32
CA PHE A 88 -0.10 -0.57 19.45
C PHE A 88 0.84 0.59 19.06
N HIS A 89 1.54 0.50 17.92
CA HIS A 89 2.39 1.59 17.43
C HIS A 89 1.61 2.67 16.67
N VAL A 90 0.32 2.47 16.41
CA VAL A 90 -0.53 3.51 15.82
C VAL A 90 -0.87 4.55 16.89
N ASN A 91 -0.35 5.75 16.71
CA ASN A 91 -0.50 6.83 17.68
C ASN A 91 -1.74 7.70 17.39
N LYS A 92 -2.13 7.80 16.11
CA LYS A 92 -3.24 8.64 15.67
C LYS A 92 -4.07 7.94 14.61
N VAL A 93 -5.37 8.11 14.69
CA VAL A 93 -6.32 7.67 13.66
C VAL A 93 -7.16 8.88 13.27
N VAL A 94 -6.96 9.37 12.04
CA VAL A 94 -7.65 10.52 11.48
C VAL A 94 -8.93 10.06 10.81
N ASP A 95 -10.01 10.78 11.05
CA ASP A 95 -11.35 10.50 10.49
C ASP A 95 -11.84 9.07 10.74
N ARG A 96 -11.49 8.53 11.92
CA ARG A 96 -11.90 7.18 12.35
C ARG A 96 -13.42 6.97 12.25
N TYR A 97 -14.21 8.01 12.40
CA TYR A 97 -15.66 7.95 12.31
C TYR A 97 -16.14 7.35 10.97
N LEU A 98 -15.44 7.61 9.87
CA LEU A 98 -15.73 7.00 8.56
C LEU A 98 -15.70 5.47 8.62
N TYR A 99 -14.83 4.93 9.44
CA TYR A 99 -14.70 3.49 9.64
C TYR A 99 -15.70 2.94 10.66
N THR A 100 -16.12 3.73 11.65
CA THR A 100 -16.97 3.29 12.77
C THR A 100 -18.44 3.58 12.60
N GLN A 101 -18.82 4.65 11.89
CA GLN A 101 -20.21 5.12 11.80
C GLN A 101 -21.20 4.16 11.11
N GLU A 102 -20.73 3.35 10.17
CA GLU A 102 -21.60 2.51 9.34
C GLU A 102 -21.49 1.01 9.65
N THR A 103 -21.06 0.66 10.86
CA THR A 103 -20.56 -0.69 11.10
C THR A 103 -21.60 -1.74 11.43
N VAL A 104 -22.80 -1.37 11.77
CA VAL A 104 -23.69 -2.35 12.38
C VAL A 104 -24.44 -3.23 11.38
N ASN A 105 -24.51 -2.90 10.10
CA ASN A 105 -25.13 -3.77 9.09
C ASN A 105 -24.73 -3.46 7.64
N ASN A 106 -23.60 -2.81 7.40
CA ASN A 106 -23.15 -2.49 6.04
C ASN A 106 -21.72 -2.98 5.81
N PRO A 107 -21.44 -3.63 4.66
CA PRO A 107 -20.08 -4.05 4.31
C PRO A 107 -19.19 -2.82 4.13
N LYS A 108 -17.93 -2.92 4.55
CA LYS A 108 -16.93 -1.88 4.33
C LYS A 108 -15.97 -2.29 3.24
N LEU A 109 -15.77 -1.41 2.28
CA LEU A 109 -14.72 -1.55 1.29
C LEU A 109 -13.62 -0.52 1.60
N CYS A 110 -12.54 -0.98 2.22
CA CYS A 110 -11.36 -0.21 2.49
C CYS A 110 -10.36 -0.39 1.34
N PHE A 111 -10.05 0.67 0.60
CA PHE A 111 -9.05 0.63 -0.44
C PHE A 111 -7.86 1.52 -0.10
N SER A 112 -6.67 1.10 -0.50
CA SER A 112 -5.41 1.72 -0.14
C SER A 112 -4.46 1.80 -1.32
N PHE A 113 -3.34 2.50 -1.11
CA PHE A 113 -2.18 2.51 -1.97
C PHE A 113 -0.93 2.20 -1.14
N HIS A 114 0.17 1.80 -1.81
CA HIS A 114 1.40 1.44 -1.11
C HIS A 114 2.12 2.69 -0.59
N ASN A 115 1.59 3.24 0.50
CA ASN A 115 2.21 4.31 1.29
C ASN A 115 2.75 3.69 2.56
N ARG A 116 4.05 3.72 2.76
CA ARG A 116 4.73 2.97 3.82
C ARG A 116 4.38 1.46 3.79
N SER A 117 4.45 0.79 4.91
CA SER A 117 4.16 -0.64 5.00
C SER A 117 2.66 -0.93 4.95
N ILE A 118 2.23 -1.60 3.88
CA ILE A 118 0.87 -2.15 3.79
C ILE A 118 0.61 -3.19 4.88
N ASP A 119 1.60 -4.00 5.26
CA ASP A 119 1.41 -5.00 6.32
C ASP A 119 1.24 -4.37 7.70
N PHE A 120 1.82 -3.20 7.92
CA PHE A 120 1.56 -2.40 9.12
C PHE A 120 0.09 -1.91 9.14
N LEU A 121 -0.41 -1.34 8.03
CA LEU A 121 -1.80 -0.93 7.88
C LEU A 121 -2.77 -2.11 8.05
N LEU A 122 -2.51 -3.22 7.35
CA LEU A 122 -3.34 -4.42 7.43
C LEU A 122 -3.37 -4.99 8.85
N SER A 123 -2.24 -4.99 9.56
CA SER A 123 -2.18 -5.42 10.96
C SER A 123 -3.15 -4.63 11.84
N TRP A 124 -3.23 -3.32 11.64
CA TRP A 124 -4.18 -2.50 12.37
C TRP A 124 -5.64 -2.81 11.98
N LEU A 125 -5.93 -2.89 10.67
CA LEU A 125 -7.30 -3.14 10.18
C LEU A 125 -7.87 -4.48 10.67
N ILE A 126 -7.09 -5.58 10.57
CA ILE A 126 -7.55 -6.91 10.96
C ILE A 126 -7.69 -7.08 12.49
N VAL A 127 -7.05 -6.23 13.27
CA VAL A 127 -7.29 -6.14 14.72
C VAL A 127 -8.64 -5.47 15.01
N GLN A 128 -9.02 -4.45 14.22
CA GLN A 128 -10.29 -3.73 14.43
C GLN A 128 -11.51 -4.57 14.01
N SER A 129 -11.41 -5.34 12.93
CA SER A 129 -12.52 -6.18 12.45
C SER A 129 -12.02 -7.36 11.62
N GLN A 130 -12.79 -8.45 11.61
CA GLN A 130 -12.61 -9.53 10.66
C GLN A 130 -12.71 -8.98 9.23
N SER A 131 -11.69 -9.23 8.41
CA SER A 131 -11.58 -8.64 7.09
C SER A 131 -11.18 -9.65 6.03
N THR A 132 -11.71 -9.51 4.82
CA THR A 132 -11.18 -10.19 3.63
C THR A 132 -10.14 -9.30 2.98
N VAL A 133 -8.90 -9.78 2.92
CA VAL A 133 -7.72 -9.01 2.51
C VAL A 133 -7.17 -9.53 1.20
N MET A 134 -7.17 -8.71 0.14
CA MET A 134 -6.54 -9.09 -1.12
C MET A 134 -5.03 -8.94 -1.04
N TYR A 135 -4.31 -9.94 -1.53
CA TYR A 135 -2.86 -9.91 -1.58
C TYR A 135 -2.30 -10.61 -2.83
N LYS A 136 -1.06 -10.31 -3.17
CA LYS A 136 -0.31 -11.03 -4.19
C LYS A 136 0.58 -12.06 -3.51
N PRO A 137 0.49 -13.36 -3.86
CA PRO A 137 1.32 -14.41 -3.29
C PRO A 137 2.83 -14.16 -3.52
N PHE A 138 3.63 -14.49 -2.52
CA PHE A 138 5.08 -14.49 -2.65
C PHE A 138 5.54 -15.75 -3.41
N LYS A 139 6.60 -15.61 -4.19
CA LYS A 139 7.16 -16.75 -4.97
C LYS A 139 7.66 -17.88 -4.09
N LEU A 140 8.22 -17.54 -2.93
CA LEU A 140 8.73 -18.52 -1.96
C LEU A 140 7.59 -19.02 -1.08
N LYS A 141 7.05 -20.22 -1.37
CA LYS A 141 5.89 -20.80 -0.68
C LYS A 141 5.96 -20.77 0.85
N PRO A 142 7.06 -21.19 1.53
CA PRO A 142 7.09 -21.15 2.99
C PRO A 142 6.98 -19.73 3.57
N PHE A 143 7.44 -18.72 2.82
CA PHE A 143 7.32 -17.34 3.19
C PHE A 143 5.89 -16.82 2.95
N ASP A 144 5.29 -17.21 1.84
CA ASP A 144 3.90 -16.90 1.52
C ASP A 144 2.93 -17.43 2.59
N GLU A 145 3.07 -18.70 2.96
CA GLU A 145 2.28 -19.33 4.03
C GLU A 145 2.46 -18.61 5.38
N PHE A 146 3.68 -18.20 5.69
CA PHE A 146 3.97 -17.45 6.90
C PHE A 146 3.26 -16.09 6.92
N VAL A 147 3.34 -15.32 5.84
CA VAL A 147 2.66 -14.01 5.71
C VAL A 147 1.16 -14.17 5.66
N LYS A 148 0.66 -15.19 4.96
CA LYS A 148 -0.76 -15.55 4.90
C LYS A 148 -1.32 -15.84 6.30
N LYS A 149 -0.60 -16.62 7.11
CA LYS A 149 -0.97 -16.90 8.51
C LYS A 149 -1.07 -15.61 9.33
N HIS A 150 -0.14 -14.66 9.14
CA HIS A 150 -0.18 -13.35 9.79
C HIS A 150 -1.46 -12.58 9.40
N ARG A 151 -1.79 -12.56 8.12
CA ARG A 151 -2.98 -11.87 7.57
C ARG A 151 -4.31 -12.57 7.90
N SER A 152 -4.27 -13.81 8.42
CA SER A 152 -5.44 -14.56 8.88
C SER A 152 -5.81 -14.29 10.35
N TYR A 153 -5.15 -13.33 11.00
CA TYR A 153 -5.46 -12.94 12.37
C TYR A 153 -6.93 -12.51 12.51
N ASN A 154 -7.55 -12.80 13.67
CA ASN A 154 -8.95 -12.47 13.96
C ASN A 154 -9.93 -13.03 12.91
N ASN A 155 -9.71 -14.27 12.46
CA ASN A 155 -10.48 -14.94 11.40
C ASN A 155 -10.57 -14.17 10.07
N SER A 156 -9.64 -13.25 9.83
CA SER A 156 -9.53 -12.56 8.55
C SER A 156 -9.12 -13.52 7.44
N LEU A 157 -9.62 -13.29 6.24
CA LEU A 157 -9.43 -14.16 5.08
C LEU A 157 -8.49 -13.50 4.04
N PRO A 158 -7.22 -13.90 3.94
CA PRO A 158 -6.37 -13.47 2.83
C PRO A 158 -6.78 -14.17 1.54
N VAL A 159 -7.09 -13.37 0.50
CA VAL A 159 -7.47 -13.85 -0.83
C VAL A 159 -6.47 -13.36 -1.87
N GLU A 160 -6.18 -14.21 -2.86
CA GLU A 160 -5.22 -13.85 -3.91
C GLU A 160 -5.80 -12.78 -4.86
N ALA A 161 -4.92 -11.95 -5.42
CA ALA A 161 -5.27 -10.96 -6.45
C ALA A 161 -5.56 -11.66 -7.80
N SER A 162 -6.71 -12.32 -7.87
CA SER A 162 -7.20 -13.15 -8.98
C SER A 162 -8.72 -12.99 -9.14
N ILE A 163 -9.27 -13.56 -10.22
CA ILE A 163 -10.73 -13.57 -10.44
C ILE A 163 -11.45 -14.29 -9.30
N SER A 164 -10.89 -15.39 -8.80
CA SER A 164 -11.47 -16.14 -7.66
C SER A 164 -11.45 -15.30 -6.38
N GLY A 165 -10.37 -14.56 -6.13
CA GLY A 165 -10.28 -13.63 -4.99
C GLY A 165 -11.32 -12.51 -5.07
N VAL A 166 -11.56 -11.94 -6.25
CA VAL A 166 -12.62 -10.94 -6.46
C VAL A 166 -14.02 -11.54 -6.22
N ARG A 167 -14.27 -12.78 -6.67
CA ARG A 167 -15.53 -13.48 -6.38
C ARG A 167 -15.74 -13.68 -4.88
N GLN A 168 -14.70 -14.07 -4.15
CA GLN A 168 -14.79 -14.21 -2.69
C GLN A 168 -15.11 -12.88 -2.02
N MET A 169 -14.48 -11.79 -2.45
CA MET A 169 -14.79 -10.44 -1.93
C MET A 169 -16.25 -10.05 -2.19
N LEU A 170 -16.81 -10.38 -3.33
CA LEU A 170 -18.24 -10.14 -3.64
C LEU A 170 -19.17 -10.92 -2.71
N ILE A 171 -18.83 -12.18 -2.37
CA ILE A 171 -19.57 -12.99 -1.41
C ILE A 171 -19.51 -12.32 -0.02
N ASP A 172 -18.33 -11.90 0.38
CA ASP A 172 -18.11 -11.32 1.70
C ASP A 172 -18.77 -9.93 1.86
N ILE A 173 -18.83 -9.14 0.79
CA ILE A 173 -19.64 -7.89 0.75
C ILE A 173 -21.11 -8.19 1.05
N LYS A 174 -21.68 -9.22 0.40
CA LYS A 174 -23.08 -9.63 0.64
C LYS A 174 -23.31 -10.15 2.06
N SER A 175 -22.25 -10.62 2.71
CA SER A 175 -22.26 -11.08 4.12
C SER A 175 -21.86 -9.98 5.11
N ASN A 176 -21.88 -8.72 4.69
CA ASN A 176 -21.57 -7.53 5.51
C ASN A 176 -20.15 -7.55 6.14
N LYS A 177 -19.18 -8.21 5.50
CA LYS A 177 -17.79 -8.24 5.97
C LYS A 177 -17.01 -7.03 5.48
N THR A 178 -15.93 -6.72 6.20
CA THR A 178 -14.95 -5.73 5.77
C THR A 178 -14.04 -6.30 4.69
N ILE A 179 -13.85 -5.55 3.61
CA ILE A 179 -12.93 -5.85 2.53
C ILE A 179 -11.77 -4.86 2.57
N ALA A 180 -10.54 -5.33 2.42
CA ALA A 180 -9.36 -4.47 2.38
C ALA A 180 -8.43 -4.86 1.23
N LEU A 181 -8.02 -3.89 0.41
CA LEU A 181 -7.08 -4.09 -0.69
C LEU A 181 -6.24 -2.86 -0.98
N ALA A 182 -4.97 -3.07 -1.36
CA ALA A 182 -4.17 -2.04 -2.02
C ALA A 182 -4.40 -2.11 -3.54
N SER A 183 -4.75 -0.99 -4.16
CA SER A 183 -5.28 -0.95 -5.54
C SER A 183 -4.47 -0.06 -6.50
N ASP A 184 -3.30 0.39 -6.09
CA ASP A 184 -2.43 1.26 -6.88
C ASP A 184 -1.47 0.50 -7.82
N GLN A 185 -1.22 -0.79 -7.60
CA GLN A 185 -0.32 -1.58 -8.44
C GLN A 185 -0.99 -2.01 -9.75
N VAL A 186 -0.14 -2.29 -10.75
CA VAL A 186 -0.59 -2.77 -12.08
C VAL A 186 -1.19 -4.17 -11.95
N PRO A 187 -2.49 -4.34 -12.24
CA PRO A 187 -3.19 -5.61 -12.08
C PRO A 187 -2.85 -6.60 -13.20
N GLN A 188 -3.37 -7.82 -13.11
CA GLN A 188 -3.44 -8.73 -14.25
C GLN A 188 -4.30 -8.09 -15.37
N ARG A 189 -4.00 -8.40 -16.66
CA ARG A 189 -4.69 -7.76 -17.80
C ARG A 189 -6.22 -7.81 -17.73
N LYS A 190 -6.79 -8.92 -17.25
CA LYS A 190 -8.25 -9.10 -17.12
C LYS A 190 -8.89 -8.31 -15.96
N LEU A 191 -8.08 -7.71 -15.09
CA LEU A 191 -8.55 -7.01 -13.87
C LEU A 191 -8.23 -5.51 -13.90
N GLY A 192 -7.94 -4.95 -15.08
CA GLY A 192 -7.61 -3.55 -15.20
C GLY A 192 -7.78 -2.99 -16.60
N ILE A 193 -7.57 -1.71 -16.72
CA ILE A 193 -7.75 -0.91 -17.92
C ILE A 193 -6.69 0.19 -18.00
N GLU A 194 -6.48 0.77 -19.16
CA GLU A 194 -5.69 1.99 -19.32
C GLU A 194 -6.31 3.14 -18.52
N SER A 195 -5.47 3.94 -17.91
CA SER A 195 -5.84 4.99 -16.99
C SER A 195 -4.74 6.05 -16.92
N TYR A 196 -4.90 7.01 -16.04
CA TYR A 196 -3.91 8.04 -15.77
C TYR A 196 -3.49 8.02 -14.30
N PHE A 197 -2.20 8.35 -14.06
CA PHE A 197 -1.63 8.56 -12.74
C PHE A 197 -0.62 9.71 -12.82
N PHE A 198 -0.88 10.79 -12.09
CA PHE A 198 -0.17 12.06 -12.23
C PHE A 198 -0.11 12.56 -13.69
N GLY A 199 -1.23 12.45 -14.41
CA GLY A 199 -1.34 12.85 -15.81
C GLY A 199 -0.57 11.97 -16.82
N LYS A 200 0.07 10.88 -16.35
CA LYS A 200 0.78 9.92 -17.21
C LYS A 200 -0.05 8.66 -17.42
N LYS A 201 -0.08 8.16 -18.65
CA LYS A 201 -0.76 6.91 -18.95
C LYS A 201 -0.21 5.77 -18.10
N CYS A 202 -1.09 5.00 -17.52
CA CYS A 202 -0.76 3.82 -16.72
C CYS A 202 -1.84 2.74 -16.89
N TYR A 203 -1.62 1.57 -16.29
CA TYR A 203 -2.62 0.51 -16.23
C TYR A 203 -3.10 0.35 -14.79
N SER A 204 -4.40 0.54 -14.55
CA SER A 204 -5.01 0.56 -13.23
C SER A 204 -6.08 -0.50 -13.07
N THR A 205 -6.28 -0.95 -11.84
CA THR A 205 -7.34 -1.91 -11.52
C THR A 205 -8.72 -1.26 -11.52
N THR A 206 -9.72 -2.02 -11.92
CA THR A 206 -11.15 -1.65 -11.81
C THR A 206 -11.84 -2.32 -10.64
N ILE A 207 -11.10 -3.07 -9.81
CA ILE A 207 -11.68 -3.91 -8.73
C ILE A 207 -12.47 -3.04 -7.75
N VAL A 208 -11.91 -1.90 -7.30
CA VAL A 208 -12.55 -1.02 -6.31
C VAL A 208 -13.89 -0.50 -6.86
N SER A 209 -13.91 0.06 -8.07
CA SER A 209 -15.13 0.58 -8.70
C SER A 209 -16.15 -0.53 -8.97
N SER A 210 -15.69 -1.71 -9.40
CA SER A 210 -16.57 -2.87 -9.62
C SER A 210 -17.22 -3.39 -8.34
N LEU A 211 -16.47 -3.45 -7.23
CA LEU A 211 -17.01 -3.81 -5.92
C LEU A 211 -17.94 -2.72 -5.39
N ALA A 212 -17.56 -1.45 -5.52
CA ALA A 212 -18.35 -0.30 -5.08
C ALA A 212 -19.73 -0.22 -5.72
N LYS A 213 -19.85 -0.60 -7.01
CA LYS A 213 -21.14 -0.69 -7.72
C LYS A 213 -22.11 -1.72 -7.10
N LYS A 214 -21.60 -2.65 -6.28
CA LYS A 214 -22.41 -3.69 -5.61
C LYS A 214 -22.73 -3.37 -4.16
N MET A 215 -22.39 -2.16 -3.71
CA MET A 215 -22.59 -1.68 -2.34
C MET A 215 -23.47 -0.44 -2.33
N ASN A 216 -24.26 -0.28 -1.29
CA ASN A 216 -25.05 0.95 -1.08
C ASN A 216 -24.14 2.10 -0.60
N ASN A 217 -23.26 1.81 0.37
CA ASN A 217 -22.30 2.77 0.92
C ASN A 217 -21.12 3.03 -0.04
N LEU A 218 -20.36 4.07 0.26
CA LEU A 218 -19.19 4.45 -0.50
C LEU A 218 -17.94 3.75 0.08
N PRO A 219 -17.01 3.32 -0.78
CA PRO A 219 -15.70 2.85 -0.35
C PRO A 219 -14.94 3.92 0.44
N ILE A 220 -14.10 3.49 1.35
CA ILE A 220 -13.28 4.35 2.21
C ILE A 220 -11.83 4.16 1.83
N MET A 221 -11.15 5.23 1.46
CA MET A 221 -9.69 5.19 1.30
C MET A 221 -9.04 5.17 2.68
N VAL A 222 -8.04 4.32 2.86
CA VAL A 222 -7.28 4.22 4.10
C VAL A 222 -5.80 4.03 3.81
N TYR A 223 -4.94 4.74 4.54
CA TYR A 223 -3.50 4.57 4.39
C TYR A 223 -2.76 4.88 5.69
N VAL A 224 -1.54 4.40 5.80
CA VAL A 224 -0.64 4.72 6.91
C VAL A 224 0.36 5.78 6.46
N THR A 225 0.62 6.75 7.32
CA THR A 225 1.63 7.80 7.11
C THR A 225 2.39 8.06 8.42
N LYS A 226 3.57 8.64 8.30
CA LYS A 226 4.43 9.02 9.45
C LYS A 226 4.88 10.47 9.30
N PRO A 227 3.94 11.43 9.45
CA PRO A 227 4.21 12.86 9.21
C PRO A 227 5.35 13.40 10.08
N ASN A 228 5.47 12.89 11.29
CA ASN A 228 6.60 13.11 12.19
C ASN A 228 7.35 11.81 12.41
N LYS A 229 8.66 11.82 12.48
CA LYS A 229 9.54 10.62 12.57
C LYS A 229 9.15 9.59 13.64
N SER A 230 8.27 9.94 14.58
CA SER A 230 7.88 9.08 15.71
C SER A 230 6.41 8.68 15.72
N ILE A 231 5.55 9.27 14.88
CA ILE A 231 4.09 9.15 14.98
C ILE A 231 3.53 8.42 13.76
N TYR A 232 3.09 7.17 13.96
CA TYR A 232 2.33 6.44 12.96
C TYR A 232 0.86 6.88 13.00
N SER A 233 0.38 7.36 11.87
CA SER A 233 -1.01 7.79 11.72
C SER A 233 -1.71 6.93 10.67
N ILE A 234 -2.90 6.43 10.99
CA ILE A 234 -3.83 5.88 10.01
C ILE A 234 -4.81 6.98 9.63
N VAL A 235 -4.97 7.20 8.35
CA VAL A 235 -5.84 8.23 7.80
C VAL A 235 -6.93 7.56 6.99
N PHE A 236 -8.17 7.88 7.30
CA PHE A 236 -9.34 7.54 6.51
C PHE A 236 -9.77 8.75 5.69
N ALA A 237 -10.21 8.53 4.46
CA ALA A 237 -10.77 9.55 3.60
C ALA A 237 -11.97 9.00 2.85
N GLN A 238 -13.06 9.76 2.85
CA GLN A 238 -14.31 9.40 2.18
C GLN A 238 -14.13 9.54 0.66
N SER A 239 -14.54 8.51 -0.09
CA SER A 239 -14.70 8.64 -1.54
C SER A 239 -16.02 9.32 -1.90
N SER A 240 -16.15 9.76 -3.14
CA SER A 240 -17.41 10.29 -3.67
C SER A 240 -18.14 9.25 -4.53
N PRO A 241 -19.40 9.48 -4.92
CA PRO A 241 -20.15 8.60 -5.83
C PRO A 241 -19.45 8.35 -7.18
N GLN A 242 -18.53 9.21 -7.60
CA GLN A 242 -17.72 9.04 -8.81
C GLN A 242 -16.95 7.72 -8.83
N ILE A 243 -16.59 7.18 -7.66
CA ILE A 243 -15.89 5.87 -7.56
C ILE A 243 -16.73 4.73 -8.16
N LYS A 244 -18.05 4.87 -8.24
CA LYS A 244 -18.99 3.88 -8.81
C LYS A 244 -19.22 4.03 -10.31
N LEU A 245 -18.71 5.08 -10.94
CA LEU A 245 -18.83 5.30 -12.39
C LEU A 245 -17.89 4.41 -13.18
N ASP A 246 -18.02 4.39 -14.50
CA ASP A 246 -17.16 3.57 -15.37
C ASP A 246 -15.70 4.05 -15.37
N ASP A 247 -15.48 5.34 -15.17
CA ASP A 247 -14.18 5.99 -14.98
C ASP A 247 -13.75 6.07 -13.51
N GLY A 248 -14.42 5.37 -12.60
CA GLY A 248 -14.12 5.38 -11.17
C GLY A 248 -12.68 5.01 -10.81
N HIS A 249 -11.99 4.27 -11.69
CA HIS A 249 -10.56 3.96 -11.57
C HIS A 249 -9.67 5.20 -11.77
N ILE A 250 -10.08 6.16 -12.62
CA ILE A 250 -9.39 7.46 -12.79
C ILE A 250 -9.59 8.30 -11.53
N TYR A 251 -10.83 8.37 -11.02
CA TYR A 251 -11.13 9.06 -9.78
C TYR A 251 -10.32 8.49 -8.60
N MET A 252 -10.25 7.16 -8.48
CA MET A 252 -9.44 6.49 -7.46
C MET A 252 -7.96 6.91 -7.54
N ASN A 253 -7.38 6.93 -8.74
CA ASN A 253 -5.99 7.38 -8.92
C ASN A 253 -5.81 8.84 -8.48
N LYS A 254 -6.76 9.75 -8.79
CA LYS A 254 -6.73 11.14 -8.34
C LYS A 254 -6.75 11.28 -6.82
N LEU A 255 -7.51 10.43 -6.12
CA LEU A 255 -7.47 10.39 -4.66
C LEU A 255 -6.08 10.01 -4.15
N PHE A 256 -5.45 9.00 -4.74
CA PHE A 256 -4.09 8.62 -4.39
C PHE A 256 -3.08 9.73 -4.67
N GLU A 257 -3.17 10.36 -5.85
CA GLU A 257 -2.30 11.49 -6.25
C GLU A 257 -2.37 12.64 -5.24
N ALA A 258 -3.57 13.00 -4.78
CA ALA A 258 -3.77 14.06 -3.80
C ALA A 258 -3.07 13.75 -2.47
N GLU A 259 -3.15 12.51 -1.99
CA GLU A 259 -2.51 12.12 -0.74
C GLU A 259 -0.99 11.93 -0.89
N ILE A 260 -0.54 11.31 -1.99
CA ILE A 260 0.87 11.13 -2.29
C ILE A 260 1.58 12.50 -2.42
N SER A 261 0.91 13.49 -3.01
CA SER A 261 1.47 14.84 -3.19
C SER A 261 1.78 15.56 -1.86
N LYS A 262 1.08 15.21 -0.77
CA LYS A 262 1.34 15.77 0.57
C LYS A 262 2.67 15.28 1.16
N ASN A 263 3.05 14.03 0.88
CA ASN A 263 4.30 13.44 1.37
C ASN A 263 4.85 12.39 0.37
N PRO A 264 5.33 12.82 -0.80
CA PRO A 264 5.64 11.93 -1.92
C PRO A 264 6.75 10.90 -1.62
N LYS A 265 7.61 11.16 -0.61
CA LYS A 265 8.69 10.22 -0.25
C LYS A 265 8.18 8.92 0.40
N GLU A 266 6.95 8.89 0.94
CA GLU A 266 6.38 7.72 1.60
C GLU A 266 5.73 6.73 0.62
N TYR A 267 5.50 7.12 -0.63
CA TYR A 267 4.93 6.23 -1.65
C TYR A 267 5.98 5.27 -2.20
N SER A 268 5.56 4.04 -2.51
CA SER A 268 6.40 2.96 -3.04
C SER A 268 6.76 3.18 -4.52
N TRP A 269 7.70 4.10 -4.78
CA TRP A 269 8.15 4.42 -6.14
C TRP A 269 8.99 3.34 -6.80
N GLU A 270 9.46 2.35 -6.07
CA GLU A 270 10.25 1.21 -6.58
C GLU A 270 9.42 0.20 -7.37
N TYR A 271 8.12 0.38 -7.46
CA TYR A 271 7.24 -0.44 -8.27
C TYR A 271 7.10 0.12 -9.68
N LYS A 272 7.26 -0.72 -10.72
CA LYS A 272 7.15 -0.32 -12.14
C LYS A 272 5.69 0.04 -12.49
N LYS A 273 5.23 1.23 -12.06
CA LYS A 273 3.83 1.70 -12.20
C LYS A 273 3.41 1.87 -13.65
N PHE A 274 4.28 2.38 -14.49
CA PHE A 274 3.97 2.73 -15.88
C PHE A 274 4.27 1.61 -16.89
N ARG A 275 4.63 0.41 -16.42
CA ARG A 275 4.78 -0.75 -17.30
C ARG A 275 3.43 -1.10 -17.98
N ARG A 276 3.44 -1.80 -19.09
CA ARG A 276 2.28 -2.19 -19.91
C ARG A 276 1.66 -1.08 -20.74
N ILE A 277 2.23 0.08 -20.77
CA ILE A 277 1.90 1.16 -21.69
C ILE A 277 2.99 1.18 -22.75
N GLU A 278 2.60 1.10 -24.03
CA GLU A 278 3.57 0.98 -25.12
C GLU A 278 4.50 2.18 -25.19
N GLU A 279 3.98 3.37 -24.98
CA GLU A 279 4.76 4.61 -24.95
C GLU A 279 5.82 4.63 -23.84
N ASN A 280 5.70 3.75 -22.82
CA ASN A 280 6.60 3.67 -21.67
C ASN A 280 7.48 2.41 -21.68
N LYS A 281 7.54 1.66 -22.80
CA LYS A 281 8.27 0.39 -22.88
C LYS A 281 9.74 0.50 -22.49
N ASP A 282 10.38 1.62 -22.80
CA ASP A 282 11.79 1.87 -22.54
C ASP A 282 12.07 2.54 -21.17
N LEU A 283 11.04 2.96 -20.45
CA LEU A 283 11.18 3.68 -19.17
C LEU A 283 11.99 2.90 -18.12
N TYR A 284 12.00 1.57 -18.19
CA TYR A 284 12.66 0.70 -17.22
C TYR A 284 13.76 -0.17 -17.83
N ASN A 285 14.29 0.22 -19.00
CA ASN A 285 15.42 -0.43 -19.67
C ASN A 285 16.72 0.20 -19.18
N PHE A 286 17.36 -0.39 -18.15
CA PHE A 286 18.62 0.07 -17.56
C PHE A 286 19.42 -1.05 -16.89
#